data_8cec87855e8adaa5d9f9d6eae12c4440
#
_entry.id   8cec87855e8adaa5d9f9d6eae12c4440
#
_cell.length_a   1.000
_cell.length_b   1.000
_cell.length_c   1.000
_cell.angle_alpha   90.00
_cell.angle_beta   90.00
_cell.angle_gamma   90.00
#
_symmetry.space_group_name_H-M   'P 1'
#
loop_
_entity.id
_entity.type
_entity.pdbx_description
1 polymer ?
#
loop_
_entity_poly.entity_id
_entity_poly.type
_entity_poly.pdbx_seq_one_letter_code
_entity_poly.pdbx_strand_id
1 'polypeptide(L)'
;MSKSLQFDEAARRAMERGVNILADTVKVTLGPKGRNVVIAKSYGVPLITNDGVTIAKEIELSDPAENMGAQLVKQVAEKTNDVAGDGTTTATVLAQAMVKEGLRNLAAGAQPMELKYGIEQAVSAISEALKKNSTTVSGKSQIADVATISAQDKAIGDLIAEAMDKVGKDGVITVEESSTTGLELEFTEGMQFDKGYISPYFVTDADRMETILEDAYILISGQKISALSEVLPVLEKVAQASKPLLIIAEDVEGEALSTLVVNRMRGTFASAAVKAPGFGDRRKAMLQDIAILTGGQVISAEVGLKLEQIDISMLGKARRVVISKDNTTIVDGAGNKNDVAARVTEIRREIENTDSDWDREKLQERVAKLAGGVCVIKVGAHTEVELKEKKHRLEDAISATRAAVEEGIVVGGGAALVHAASALDNDLGFEGDRAVGVRLVRKACDEPLRWIAENAGHEGYVVVSKVRAMKPNEGFNAYSETYTDLVKEGVIDPVKVTRSALANAASIAAMFITTEALVFETPEEKKDEAAGHGHSHGPGGHSH
;
A
#
# COMPACT_ATOMS: atom_id res chain seq x y z
N MET A 1 5.88 31.94 12.12
CA MET A 1 5.02 32.08 10.92
C MET A 1 3.61 32.44 11.38
N SER A 2 2.97 33.42 10.74
CA SER A 2 1.58 33.77 11.01
C SER A 2 0.64 32.72 10.42
N LYS A 3 -0.53 32.52 11.05
CA LYS A 3 -1.55 31.60 10.57
C LYS A 3 -2.70 32.38 9.93
N SER A 4 -3.15 31.92 8.77
CA SER A 4 -4.38 32.37 8.12
C SER A 4 -5.54 31.46 8.54
N LEU A 5 -6.71 32.05 8.67
CA LEU A 5 -7.94 31.39 9.09
C LEU A 5 -8.99 31.63 8.01
N GLN A 6 -9.64 30.58 7.56
CA GLN A 6 -10.83 30.65 6.71
C GLN A 6 -11.96 29.86 7.36
N PHE A 7 -13.17 30.36 7.24
CA PHE A 7 -14.35 29.79 7.90
C PHE A 7 -15.47 29.53 6.89
N ASP A 8 -16.47 28.80 7.32
CA ASP A 8 -17.75 28.59 6.65
C ASP A 8 -17.64 28.06 5.21
N GLU A 9 -18.50 28.54 4.35
CA GLU A 9 -18.62 28.09 2.97
C GLU A 9 -17.35 28.38 2.14
N ALA A 10 -16.64 29.47 2.41
CA ALA A 10 -15.42 29.83 1.68
C ALA A 10 -14.32 28.78 1.88
N ALA A 11 -14.16 28.31 3.12
CA ALA A 11 -13.23 27.24 3.48
C ALA A 11 -13.58 25.94 2.75
N ARG A 12 -14.83 25.52 2.84
CA ARG A 12 -15.33 24.29 2.19
C ARG A 12 -15.19 24.32 0.68
N ARG A 13 -15.49 25.45 0.03
CA ARG A 13 -15.34 25.64 -1.43
C ARG A 13 -13.90 25.57 -1.89
N ALA A 14 -12.96 26.14 -1.13
CA ALA A 14 -11.54 26.03 -1.47
C ALA A 14 -11.07 24.58 -1.42
N MET A 15 -11.37 23.87 -0.33
CA MET A 15 -11.04 22.47 -0.23
C MET A 15 -11.71 21.62 -1.33
N GLU A 16 -12.99 21.86 -1.67
CA GLU A 16 -13.70 21.17 -2.75
C GLU A 16 -12.97 21.29 -4.09
N ARG A 17 -12.45 22.49 -4.41
CA ARG A 17 -11.65 22.66 -5.63
C ARG A 17 -10.40 21.77 -5.61
N GLY A 18 -9.70 21.70 -4.48
CA GLY A 18 -8.54 20.81 -4.32
C GLY A 18 -8.89 19.32 -4.49
N VAL A 19 -9.99 18.86 -3.88
CA VAL A 19 -10.54 17.51 -4.07
C VAL A 19 -10.80 17.24 -5.55
N ASN A 20 -11.46 18.19 -6.24
CA ASN A 20 -11.81 18.02 -7.65
C ASN A 20 -10.57 17.96 -8.53
N ILE A 21 -9.58 18.84 -8.34
CA ILE A 21 -8.34 18.83 -9.14
C ILE A 21 -7.64 17.47 -9.03
N LEU A 22 -7.45 16.94 -7.83
CA LEU A 22 -6.82 15.64 -7.63
C LEU A 22 -7.66 14.51 -8.25
N ALA A 23 -8.95 14.43 -7.89
CA ALA A 23 -9.80 13.33 -8.32
C ALA A 23 -10.03 13.36 -9.84
N ASP A 24 -10.16 14.52 -10.47
CA ASP A 24 -10.31 14.67 -11.91
C ASP A 24 -9.06 14.21 -12.67
N THR A 25 -7.88 14.37 -12.06
CA THR A 25 -6.62 13.89 -12.64
C THR A 25 -6.52 12.37 -12.53
N VAL A 26 -6.95 11.78 -11.40
CA VAL A 26 -6.83 10.33 -11.14
C VAL A 26 -7.90 9.52 -11.91
N LYS A 27 -9.16 9.97 -11.94
CA LYS A 27 -10.30 9.19 -12.49
C LYS A 27 -10.20 8.83 -13.97
N VAL A 28 -9.37 9.55 -14.74
CA VAL A 28 -9.14 9.25 -16.16
C VAL A 28 -8.44 7.91 -16.39
N THR A 29 -7.83 7.35 -15.33
CA THR A 29 -7.13 6.06 -15.36
C THR A 29 -8.03 4.87 -15.08
N LEU A 30 -9.28 5.09 -14.64
CA LEU A 30 -10.17 4.04 -14.17
C LEU A 30 -10.71 3.16 -15.29
N GLY A 31 -10.61 1.83 -15.10
CA GLY A 31 -11.17 0.82 -15.96
C GLY A 31 -10.28 0.42 -17.16
N PRO A 32 -10.70 -0.58 -17.95
CA PRO A 32 -9.86 -1.18 -18.99
C PRO A 32 -9.56 -0.25 -20.18
N LYS A 33 -10.29 0.86 -20.31
CA LYS A 33 -10.04 1.94 -21.30
C LYS A 33 -9.57 3.23 -20.62
N GLY A 34 -9.11 3.14 -19.38
CA GLY A 34 -8.42 4.21 -18.68
C GLY A 34 -7.13 4.62 -19.39
N ARG A 35 -6.71 5.85 -19.17
CA ARG A 35 -5.54 6.45 -19.83
C ARG A 35 -4.47 6.79 -18.80
N ASN A 36 -3.22 6.83 -19.24
CA ASN A 36 -2.09 7.20 -18.41
C ASN A 36 -2.04 8.71 -18.15
N VAL A 37 -1.46 9.06 -17.02
CA VAL A 37 -1.08 10.42 -16.65
C VAL A 37 0.44 10.56 -16.76
N VAL A 38 0.91 11.70 -17.28
CA VAL A 38 2.33 12.01 -17.37
C VAL A 38 2.68 13.00 -16.26
N ILE A 39 3.65 12.63 -15.43
CA ILE A 39 4.09 13.41 -14.28
C ILE A 39 5.51 13.92 -14.54
N ALA A 40 5.70 15.23 -14.48
CA ALA A 40 7.01 15.84 -14.56
C ALA A 40 7.79 15.59 -13.26
N LYS A 41 9.04 15.17 -13.37
CA LYS A 41 9.96 15.06 -12.23
C LYS A 41 10.93 16.22 -12.23
N SER A 42 11.33 16.69 -11.04
CA SER A 42 12.34 17.75 -10.89
C SER A 42 13.69 17.35 -11.46
N TYR A 43 13.99 16.05 -11.43
CA TYR A 43 15.20 15.44 -12.00
C TYR A 43 14.83 14.13 -12.68
N GLY A 44 15.48 13.84 -13.83
CA GLY A 44 15.27 12.60 -14.58
C GLY A 44 14.18 12.70 -15.66
N VAL A 45 13.67 11.55 -16.08
CA VAL A 45 12.62 11.46 -17.11
C VAL A 45 11.23 11.58 -16.50
N PRO A 46 10.23 12.11 -17.24
CA PRO A 46 8.84 12.11 -16.78
C PRO A 46 8.36 10.69 -16.45
N LEU A 47 7.56 10.56 -15.40
CA LEU A 47 6.89 9.32 -15.05
C LEU A 47 5.57 9.21 -15.83
N ILE A 48 5.31 8.07 -16.45
CA ILE A 48 4.04 7.73 -17.09
C ILE A 48 3.41 6.62 -16.28
N THR A 49 2.20 6.84 -15.76
CA THR A 49 1.52 5.87 -14.89
C THR A 49 0.00 5.99 -14.98
N ASN A 50 -0.69 4.89 -14.68
CA ASN A 50 -2.14 4.84 -14.44
C ASN A 50 -2.46 4.49 -12.99
N ASP A 51 -1.46 4.31 -12.14
CA ASP A 51 -1.67 4.04 -10.72
C ASP A 51 -2.16 5.29 -9.98
N GLY A 52 -3.34 5.17 -9.35
CA GLY A 52 -4.02 6.27 -8.69
C GLY A 52 -3.27 6.84 -7.50
N VAL A 53 -2.61 6.01 -6.67
CA VAL A 53 -1.87 6.49 -5.51
C VAL A 53 -0.59 7.21 -5.91
N THR A 54 0.12 6.73 -6.91
CA THR A 54 1.31 7.40 -7.46
C THR A 54 0.96 8.78 -8.01
N ILE A 55 -0.14 8.89 -8.77
CA ILE A 55 -0.62 10.18 -9.27
C ILE A 55 -1.00 11.11 -8.11
N ALA A 56 -1.75 10.61 -7.13
CA ALA A 56 -2.21 11.40 -6.00
C ALA A 56 -1.06 11.95 -5.15
N LYS A 57 0.02 11.18 -4.97
CA LYS A 57 1.22 11.59 -4.23
C LYS A 57 1.95 12.78 -4.85
N GLU A 58 1.92 12.92 -6.16
CA GLU A 58 2.63 13.97 -6.90
C GLU A 58 1.82 15.28 -7.03
N ILE A 59 0.54 15.28 -6.63
CA ILE A 59 -0.30 16.47 -6.72
C ILE A 59 -0.10 17.34 -5.49
N GLU A 60 0.46 18.52 -5.72
CA GLU A 60 0.62 19.59 -4.74
C GLU A 60 0.15 20.92 -5.37
N LEU A 61 -0.74 21.63 -4.67
CA LEU A 61 -1.37 22.83 -5.18
C LEU A 61 -0.77 24.08 -4.53
N SER A 62 -0.66 25.15 -5.31
CA SER A 62 -0.08 26.41 -4.85
C SER A 62 -0.96 27.17 -3.85
N ASP A 63 -2.29 27.04 -3.93
CA ASP A 63 -3.21 27.60 -2.94
C ASP A 63 -3.26 26.69 -1.71
N PRO A 64 -2.91 27.16 -0.50
CA PRO A 64 -2.86 26.33 0.68
C PRO A 64 -4.20 25.72 1.07
N ALA A 65 -5.32 26.42 0.87
CA ALA A 65 -6.64 25.91 1.22
C ALA A 65 -7.11 24.83 0.22
N GLU A 66 -6.84 25.02 -1.07
CA GLU A 66 -7.09 23.99 -2.09
C GLU A 66 -6.19 22.78 -1.86
N ASN A 67 -4.90 23.01 -1.53
CA ASN A 67 -3.97 21.95 -1.25
C ASN A 67 -4.40 21.08 -0.05
N MET A 68 -4.99 21.67 1.00
CA MET A 68 -5.54 20.89 2.12
C MET A 68 -6.63 19.92 1.64
N GLY A 69 -7.51 20.33 0.73
CA GLY A 69 -8.51 19.45 0.13
C GLY A 69 -7.89 18.31 -0.69
N ALA A 70 -6.88 18.61 -1.51
CA ALA A 70 -6.14 17.61 -2.27
C ALA A 70 -5.43 16.63 -1.34
N GLN A 71 -4.76 17.10 -0.27
CA GLN A 71 -4.06 16.24 0.69
C GLN A 71 -5.00 15.28 1.44
N LEU A 72 -6.24 15.70 1.75
CA LEU A 72 -7.23 14.80 2.36
C LEU A 72 -7.62 13.65 1.43
N VAL A 73 -7.83 13.91 0.14
CA VAL A 73 -8.13 12.84 -0.84
C VAL A 73 -6.90 11.99 -1.15
N LYS A 74 -5.70 12.57 -1.14
CA LYS A 74 -4.44 11.81 -1.21
C LYS A 74 -4.38 10.77 -0.09
N GLN A 75 -4.75 11.12 1.15
CA GLN A 75 -4.81 10.15 2.25
C GLN A 75 -5.81 9.00 2.00
N VAL A 76 -6.91 9.24 1.28
CA VAL A 76 -7.84 8.16 0.88
C VAL A 76 -7.13 7.14 0.00
N ALA A 77 -6.40 7.60 -1.01
CA ALA A 77 -5.65 6.73 -1.92
C ALA A 77 -4.54 5.96 -1.17
N GLU A 78 -3.74 6.66 -0.35
CA GLU A 78 -2.66 6.06 0.45
C GLU A 78 -3.19 5.00 1.42
N LYS A 79 -4.26 5.30 2.18
CA LYS A 79 -4.86 4.33 3.12
C LYS A 79 -5.46 3.13 2.42
N THR A 80 -6.03 3.30 1.24
CA THR A 80 -6.57 2.19 0.45
C THR A 80 -5.44 1.31 -0.07
N ASN A 81 -4.35 1.91 -0.52
CA ASN A 81 -3.13 1.19 -0.89
C ASN A 81 -2.55 0.40 0.28
N ASP A 82 -2.41 1.02 1.46
CA ASP A 82 -1.86 0.37 2.67
C ASP A 82 -2.66 -0.88 3.09
N VAL A 83 -3.99 -0.84 2.95
CA VAL A 83 -4.89 -1.90 3.43
C VAL A 83 -5.11 -3.00 2.39
N ALA A 84 -5.25 -2.63 1.13
CA ALA A 84 -5.69 -3.52 0.07
C ALA A 84 -4.71 -3.63 -1.12
N GLY A 85 -3.77 -2.70 -1.23
CA GLY A 85 -2.76 -2.64 -2.29
C GLY A 85 -3.30 -2.35 -3.69
N ASP A 86 -4.61 -2.08 -3.82
CA ASP A 86 -5.30 -1.75 -5.07
C ASP A 86 -6.57 -0.94 -4.75
N GLY A 87 -7.28 -0.46 -5.78
CA GLY A 87 -8.54 0.27 -5.66
C GLY A 87 -8.39 1.75 -5.30
N THR A 88 -7.21 2.31 -5.40
CA THR A 88 -6.88 3.71 -5.04
C THR A 88 -7.65 4.72 -5.87
N THR A 89 -7.79 4.47 -7.18
CA THR A 89 -8.61 5.28 -8.10
C THR A 89 -10.09 5.22 -7.74
N THR A 90 -10.61 4.03 -7.46
CA THR A 90 -12.01 3.83 -7.03
C THR A 90 -12.30 4.59 -5.74
N ALA A 91 -11.40 4.51 -4.75
CA ALA A 91 -11.54 5.22 -3.48
C ALA A 91 -11.55 6.74 -3.67
N THR A 92 -10.70 7.27 -4.54
CA THR A 92 -10.63 8.69 -4.90
C THR A 92 -11.92 9.18 -5.55
N VAL A 93 -12.49 8.42 -6.49
CA VAL A 93 -13.76 8.71 -7.16
C VAL A 93 -14.92 8.72 -6.17
N LEU A 94 -14.97 7.73 -5.29
CA LEU A 94 -15.99 7.66 -4.21
C LEU A 94 -15.89 8.86 -3.26
N ALA A 95 -14.68 9.24 -2.84
CA ALA A 95 -14.46 10.37 -1.96
C ALA A 95 -14.92 11.69 -2.62
N GLN A 96 -14.57 11.93 -3.88
CA GLN A 96 -15.03 13.10 -4.63
C GLN A 96 -16.57 13.17 -4.68
N ALA A 97 -17.21 12.04 -4.99
CA ALA A 97 -18.66 11.98 -5.08
C ALA A 97 -19.34 12.29 -3.75
N MET A 98 -18.84 11.70 -2.66
CA MET A 98 -19.39 11.91 -1.32
C MET A 98 -19.17 13.35 -0.83
N VAL A 99 -17.99 13.93 -1.04
CA VAL A 99 -17.70 15.33 -0.70
C VAL A 99 -18.62 16.26 -1.46
N LYS A 100 -18.73 16.11 -2.77
CA LYS A 100 -19.57 16.95 -3.64
C LYS A 100 -21.05 16.92 -3.23
N GLU A 101 -21.63 15.73 -3.03
CA GLU A 101 -23.04 15.60 -2.60
C GLU A 101 -23.22 16.05 -1.14
N GLY A 102 -22.24 15.82 -0.27
CA GLY A 102 -22.25 16.29 1.12
C GLY A 102 -22.30 17.81 1.20
N LEU A 103 -21.41 18.50 0.50
CA LEU A 103 -21.39 19.97 0.47
C LEU A 103 -22.65 20.57 -0.13
N ARG A 104 -23.23 19.92 -1.15
CA ARG A 104 -24.50 20.35 -1.73
C ARG A 104 -25.63 20.30 -0.70
N ASN A 105 -25.70 19.24 0.11
CA ASN A 105 -26.72 19.10 1.15
C ASN A 105 -26.48 20.05 2.33
N LEU A 106 -25.21 20.29 2.72
CA LEU A 106 -24.86 21.32 3.71
C LEU A 106 -25.32 22.72 3.28
N ALA A 107 -25.08 23.08 2.02
CA ALA A 107 -25.55 24.35 1.47
C ALA A 107 -27.09 24.47 1.44
N ALA A 108 -27.78 23.33 1.41
CA ALA A 108 -29.23 23.26 1.55
C ALA A 108 -29.74 23.28 3.01
N GLY A 109 -28.83 23.37 4.00
CA GLY A 109 -29.14 23.48 5.41
C GLY A 109 -29.16 22.17 6.20
N ALA A 110 -28.65 21.08 5.63
CA ALA A 110 -28.55 19.81 6.35
C ALA A 110 -27.53 19.87 7.50
N GLN A 111 -27.81 19.17 8.57
CA GLN A 111 -26.98 19.10 9.77
C GLN A 111 -25.74 18.21 9.53
N PRO A 112 -24.49 18.73 9.64
CA PRO A 112 -23.27 17.96 9.34
C PRO A 112 -23.14 16.63 10.08
N MET A 113 -23.45 16.63 11.38
CA MET A 113 -23.29 15.45 12.23
C MET A 113 -24.34 14.36 11.93
N GLU A 114 -25.55 14.76 11.53
CA GLU A 114 -26.61 13.84 11.13
C GLU A 114 -26.29 13.21 9.76
N LEU A 115 -25.76 14.00 8.81
CA LEU A 115 -25.25 13.49 7.54
C LEU A 115 -24.14 12.46 7.77
N LYS A 116 -23.15 12.81 8.61
CA LYS A 116 -22.05 11.91 8.98
C LYS A 116 -22.58 10.58 9.51
N TYR A 117 -23.52 10.62 10.47
CA TYR A 117 -24.11 9.41 11.03
C TYR A 117 -24.78 8.54 9.95
N GLY A 118 -25.57 9.15 9.05
CA GLY A 118 -26.19 8.45 7.92
C GLY A 118 -25.18 7.81 6.98
N ILE A 119 -24.08 8.51 6.67
CA ILE A 119 -22.97 7.98 5.85
C ILE A 119 -22.34 6.75 6.50
N GLU A 120 -22.00 6.81 7.80
CA GLU A 120 -21.37 5.71 8.53
C GLU A 120 -22.25 4.46 8.54
N GLN A 121 -23.56 4.61 8.79
CA GLN A 121 -24.52 3.49 8.77
C GLN A 121 -24.67 2.89 7.36
N ALA A 122 -24.73 3.74 6.33
CA ALA A 122 -24.82 3.29 4.95
C ALA A 122 -23.58 2.47 4.50
N VAL A 123 -22.39 2.95 4.86
CA VAL A 123 -21.12 2.23 4.55
C VAL A 123 -21.04 0.89 5.27
N SER A 124 -21.49 0.83 6.51
CA SER A 124 -21.59 -0.45 7.25
C SER A 124 -22.51 -1.44 6.53
N ALA A 125 -23.72 -1.00 6.16
CA ALA A 125 -24.70 -1.85 5.47
C ALA A 125 -24.20 -2.36 4.11
N ILE A 126 -23.55 -1.49 3.30
CA ILE A 126 -22.96 -1.91 2.02
C ILE A 126 -21.81 -2.88 2.23
N SER A 127 -20.93 -2.61 3.22
CA SER A 127 -19.80 -3.48 3.54
C SER A 127 -20.26 -4.89 3.94
N GLU A 128 -21.34 -5.00 4.71
CA GLU A 128 -21.96 -6.28 5.06
C GLU A 128 -22.59 -6.96 3.83
N ALA A 129 -23.27 -6.19 2.96
CA ALA A 129 -23.83 -6.72 1.72
C ALA A 129 -22.75 -7.26 0.77
N LEU A 130 -21.62 -6.55 0.61
CA LEU A 130 -20.48 -7.01 -0.17
C LEU A 130 -19.91 -8.32 0.38
N LYS A 131 -19.70 -8.40 1.71
CA LYS A 131 -19.22 -9.64 2.35
C LYS A 131 -20.20 -10.80 2.19
N LYS A 132 -21.50 -10.55 2.33
CA LYS A 132 -22.54 -11.57 2.16
C LYS A 132 -22.62 -12.10 0.72
N ASN A 133 -22.36 -11.26 -0.25
CA ASN A 133 -22.39 -11.60 -1.68
C ASN A 133 -21.04 -12.11 -2.18
N SER A 134 -20.01 -12.19 -1.33
CA SER A 134 -18.70 -12.68 -1.70
C SER A 134 -18.69 -14.18 -1.97
N THR A 135 -17.82 -14.60 -2.86
CA THR A 135 -17.49 -16.00 -3.10
C THR A 135 -16.00 -16.23 -2.81
N THR A 136 -15.70 -17.33 -2.12
CA THR A 136 -14.29 -17.69 -1.86
C THR A 136 -13.58 -18.04 -3.16
N VAL A 137 -12.35 -17.59 -3.31
CA VAL A 137 -11.50 -17.96 -4.46
C VAL A 137 -11.20 -19.45 -4.42
N SER A 138 -11.62 -20.19 -5.45
CA SER A 138 -11.63 -21.64 -5.46
C SER A 138 -10.66 -22.28 -6.46
N GLY A 139 -9.78 -21.50 -7.12
CA GLY A 139 -8.84 -22.10 -8.07
C GLY A 139 -7.95 -21.11 -8.78
N LYS A 140 -6.93 -21.67 -9.47
CA LYS A 140 -5.91 -20.92 -10.21
C LYS A 140 -6.50 -19.97 -11.26
N SER A 141 -7.62 -20.34 -11.90
CA SER A 141 -8.26 -19.49 -12.90
C SER A 141 -8.79 -18.19 -12.30
N GLN A 142 -9.47 -18.23 -11.15
CA GLN A 142 -9.97 -17.01 -10.50
C GLN A 142 -8.85 -16.12 -9.98
N ILE A 143 -7.74 -16.72 -9.53
CA ILE A 143 -6.52 -15.98 -9.17
C ILE A 143 -5.97 -15.26 -10.40
N ALA A 144 -5.90 -15.95 -11.54
CA ALA A 144 -5.46 -15.35 -12.81
C ALA A 144 -6.39 -14.22 -13.27
N ASP A 145 -7.70 -14.38 -13.11
CA ASP A 145 -8.70 -13.37 -13.48
C ASP A 145 -8.54 -12.10 -12.63
N VAL A 146 -8.43 -12.23 -11.29
CA VAL A 146 -8.19 -11.08 -10.38
C VAL A 146 -6.89 -10.37 -10.76
N ALA A 147 -5.80 -11.12 -10.91
CA ALA A 147 -4.52 -10.53 -11.27
C ALA A 147 -4.52 -9.88 -12.66
N THR A 148 -5.26 -10.45 -13.63
CA THR A 148 -5.43 -9.89 -14.98
C THR A 148 -6.19 -8.57 -14.93
N ILE A 149 -7.26 -8.48 -14.15
CA ILE A 149 -8.03 -7.23 -13.99
C ILE A 149 -7.18 -6.12 -13.38
N SER A 150 -6.47 -6.41 -12.28
CA SER A 150 -5.63 -5.43 -11.61
C SER A 150 -4.44 -5.00 -12.48
N ALA A 151 -3.71 -5.95 -13.09
CA ALA A 151 -2.58 -5.65 -13.97
C ALA A 151 -2.99 -5.16 -15.38
N GLN A 152 -4.25 -5.28 -15.78
CA GLN A 152 -4.72 -5.05 -17.14
C GLN A 152 -3.92 -5.84 -18.22
N ASP A 153 -3.35 -6.97 -17.83
CA ASP A 153 -2.48 -7.82 -18.65
C ASP A 153 -2.66 -9.30 -18.29
N LYS A 154 -3.13 -10.08 -19.27
CA LYS A 154 -3.36 -11.52 -19.06
C LYS A 154 -2.08 -12.31 -18.79
N ALA A 155 -0.96 -11.93 -19.42
CA ALA A 155 0.31 -12.62 -19.21
C ALA A 155 0.81 -12.43 -17.76
N ILE A 156 0.63 -11.24 -17.19
CA ILE A 156 0.91 -10.96 -15.79
C ILE A 156 -0.05 -11.75 -14.89
N GLY A 157 -1.34 -11.80 -15.23
CA GLY A 157 -2.33 -12.57 -14.47
C GLY A 157 -2.02 -14.06 -14.40
N ASP A 158 -1.72 -14.68 -15.53
CA ASP A 158 -1.36 -16.09 -15.59
C ASP A 158 -0.07 -16.41 -14.82
N LEU A 159 0.92 -15.49 -14.87
CA LEU A 159 2.20 -15.62 -14.16
C LEU A 159 2.02 -15.56 -12.63
N ILE A 160 1.23 -14.59 -12.14
CA ILE A 160 0.93 -14.46 -10.70
C ILE A 160 0.16 -15.69 -10.21
N ALA A 161 -0.80 -16.20 -10.99
CA ALA A 161 -1.53 -17.40 -10.65
C ALA A 161 -0.61 -18.64 -10.59
N GLU A 162 0.40 -18.74 -11.46
CA GLU A 162 1.42 -19.79 -11.38
C GLU A 162 2.29 -19.65 -10.12
N ALA A 163 2.71 -18.42 -9.81
CA ALA A 163 3.47 -18.13 -8.60
C ALA A 163 2.70 -18.51 -7.34
N MET A 164 1.44 -18.07 -7.22
CA MET A 164 0.56 -18.40 -6.07
C MET A 164 0.28 -19.91 -5.93
N ASP A 165 0.10 -20.61 -7.05
CA ASP A 165 -0.13 -22.06 -7.06
C ASP A 165 1.07 -22.84 -6.49
N LYS A 166 2.29 -22.37 -6.78
CA LYS A 166 3.53 -23.00 -6.32
C LYS A 166 3.89 -22.65 -4.87
N VAL A 167 3.77 -21.38 -4.47
CA VAL A 167 4.15 -20.98 -3.10
C VAL A 167 3.00 -21.17 -2.10
N GLY A 168 1.77 -21.39 -2.57
CA GLY A 168 0.58 -21.52 -1.73
C GLY A 168 0.03 -20.19 -1.22
N LYS A 169 -1.07 -20.28 -0.44
CA LYS A 169 -1.82 -19.08 0.03
C LYS A 169 -0.99 -18.16 0.93
N ASP A 170 -0.11 -18.75 1.74
CA ASP A 170 0.74 -18.04 2.71
C ASP A 170 2.15 -17.77 2.16
N GLY A 171 2.40 -18.15 0.90
CA GLY A 171 3.68 -17.97 0.23
C GLY A 171 3.97 -16.51 -0.11
N VAL A 172 5.23 -16.18 -0.19
CA VAL A 172 5.70 -14.82 -0.48
C VAL A 172 6.01 -14.67 -1.96
N ILE A 173 5.46 -13.62 -2.58
CA ILE A 173 5.81 -13.21 -3.94
C ILE A 173 6.42 -11.83 -3.86
N THR A 174 7.63 -11.66 -4.43
CA THR A 174 8.35 -10.38 -4.54
C THR A 174 8.64 -10.05 -5.99
N VAL A 175 8.83 -8.78 -6.29
CA VAL A 175 9.18 -8.30 -7.62
C VAL A 175 10.60 -7.76 -7.60
N GLU A 176 11.45 -8.22 -8.52
CA GLU A 176 12.82 -7.74 -8.71
C GLU A 176 13.02 -7.25 -10.15
N GLU A 177 13.83 -6.21 -10.29
CA GLU A 177 14.22 -5.71 -11.61
C GLU A 177 15.23 -6.65 -12.26
N SER A 178 15.12 -6.83 -13.57
CA SER A 178 16.01 -7.65 -14.38
C SER A 178 16.62 -6.83 -15.51
N SER A 179 17.84 -7.18 -15.89
CA SER A 179 18.50 -6.62 -17.08
C SER A 179 18.01 -7.26 -18.38
N THR A 180 17.23 -8.34 -18.31
CA THR A 180 16.60 -9.01 -19.46
C THR A 180 15.27 -8.33 -19.81
N THR A 181 14.75 -8.56 -21.01
CA THR A 181 13.40 -8.14 -21.37
C THR A 181 12.43 -9.27 -21.13
N GLY A 182 11.35 -9.01 -20.39
CA GLY A 182 10.31 -10.01 -20.13
C GLY A 182 10.04 -10.24 -18.65
N LEU A 183 9.29 -11.28 -18.36
CA LEU A 183 8.91 -11.71 -17.02
C LEU A 183 9.42 -13.13 -16.79
N GLU A 184 10.07 -13.36 -15.66
CA GLU A 184 10.59 -14.67 -15.28
C GLU A 184 10.22 -14.97 -13.82
N LEU A 185 9.94 -16.26 -13.51
CA LEU A 185 9.71 -16.74 -12.15
C LEU A 185 10.95 -17.45 -11.63
N GLU A 186 11.43 -17.03 -10.48
CA GLU A 186 12.46 -17.73 -9.72
C GLU A 186 11.88 -18.15 -8.37
N PHE A 187 12.05 -19.43 -8.02
CA PHE A 187 11.62 -19.95 -6.74
C PHE A 187 12.83 -20.19 -5.86
N THR A 188 12.86 -19.58 -4.68
CA THR A 188 13.98 -19.66 -3.75
C THR A 188 13.50 -19.84 -2.32
N GLU A 189 14.42 -20.24 -1.45
CA GLU A 189 14.16 -20.31 -0.02
C GLU A 189 14.08 -18.91 0.57
N GLY A 190 13.18 -18.73 1.52
CA GLY A 190 12.98 -17.44 2.15
C GLY A 190 11.76 -17.44 3.05
N MET A 191 11.56 -16.34 3.76
CA MET A 191 10.38 -16.15 4.60
C MET A 191 10.04 -14.68 4.79
N GLN A 192 8.78 -14.41 5.12
CA GLN A 192 8.32 -13.09 5.53
C GLN A 192 7.76 -13.15 6.95
N PHE A 193 7.98 -12.07 7.71
CA PHE A 193 7.36 -11.88 9.02
C PHE A 193 6.87 -10.44 9.21
N ASP A 194 5.86 -10.29 10.07
CA ASP A 194 5.08 -9.09 10.32
C ASP A 194 5.76 -8.08 11.25
N LYS A 195 6.98 -7.68 10.92
CA LYS A 195 7.72 -6.59 11.57
C LYS A 195 8.47 -5.79 10.51
N GLY A 196 8.20 -4.50 10.46
CA GLY A 196 8.89 -3.58 9.57
C GLY A 196 10.07 -2.86 10.24
N TYR A 197 10.64 -1.89 9.55
CA TYR A 197 11.77 -1.10 10.07
C TYR A 197 11.38 -0.31 11.32
N ILE A 198 12.30 -0.25 12.28
CA ILE A 198 12.10 0.51 13.55
C ILE A 198 12.10 2.02 13.27
N SER A 199 12.79 2.47 12.24
CA SER A 199 12.90 3.89 11.88
C SER A 199 12.73 4.12 10.38
N PRO A 200 11.92 5.11 9.95
CA PRO A 200 11.78 5.48 8.54
C PRO A 200 13.10 5.95 7.89
N TYR A 201 14.07 6.38 8.70
CA TYR A 201 15.38 6.79 8.19
C TYR A 201 16.24 5.64 7.62
N PHE A 202 15.80 4.40 7.78
CA PHE A 202 16.42 3.24 7.12
C PHE A 202 16.00 3.09 5.66
N VAL A 203 14.92 3.74 5.23
CA VAL A 203 14.37 3.64 3.86
C VAL A 203 15.44 3.93 2.81
N THR A 204 15.54 3.03 1.81
CA THR A 204 16.44 3.13 0.66
C THR A 204 15.70 3.51 -0.61
N ASP A 205 14.44 3.07 -0.73
CA ASP A 205 13.53 3.36 -1.82
C ASP A 205 12.40 4.24 -1.29
N ALA A 206 12.48 5.54 -1.54
CA ALA A 206 11.53 6.52 -1.02
C ALA A 206 10.15 6.43 -1.71
N ASP A 207 10.10 5.99 -2.96
CA ASP A 207 8.85 5.86 -3.71
C ASP A 207 7.96 4.76 -3.10
N ARG A 208 8.58 3.71 -2.59
CA ARG A 208 7.94 2.54 -1.99
C ARG A 208 7.96 2.53 -0.47
N MET A 209 8.70 3.43 0.14
CA MET A 209 8.96 3.43 1.59
C MET A 209 9.55 2.10 2.06
N GLU A 210 10.49 1.53 1.31
CA GLU A 210 11.14 0.26 1.60
C GLU A 210 12.65 0.41 1.86
N THR A 211 13.18 -0.50 2.65
CA THR A 211 14.61 -0.68 2.84
C THR A 211 15.04 -1.96 2.15
N ILE A 212 15.95 -1.86 1.19
CA ILE A 212 16.49 -2.99 0.44
C ILE A 212 17.96 -3.17 0.82
N LEU A 213 18.32 -4.36 1.27
CA LEU A 213 19.70 -4.75 1.60
C LEU A 213 20.09 -5.95 0.73
N GLU A 214 21.12 -5.79 -0.10
CA GLU A 214 21.65 -6.84 -0.98
C GLU A 214 22.87 -7.51 -0.34
N ASP A 215 22.94 -8.85 -0.39
CA ASP A 215 24.00 -9.66 0.21
C ASP A 215 24.26 -9.34 1.69
N ALA A 216 23.17 -9.25 2.45
CA ALA A 216 23.20 -8.77 3.83
C ALA A 216 23.67 -9.82 4.83
N TYR A 217 24.43 -9.36 5.84
CA TYR A 217 24.56 -10.07 7.11
C TYR A 217 23.32 -9.82 7.98
N ILE A 218 22.96 -10.80 8.80
CA ILE A 218 21.79 -10.75 9.67
C ILE A 218 22.22 -11.08 11.12
N LEU A 219 22.15 -10.10 12.01
CA LEU A 219 22.31 -10.28 13.44
C LEU A 219 20.96 -10.64 14.05
N ILE A 220 20.87 -11.79 14.70
CA ILE A 220 19.64 -12.29 15.31
C ILE A 220 19.82 -12.31 16.83
N SER A 221 19.13 -11.43 17.54
CA SER A 221 19.23 -11.28 18.99
C SER A 221 17.89 -11.53 19.70
N GLY A 222 17.93 -12.38 20.72
CA GLY A 222 16.80 -12.56 21.63
C GLY A 222 16.66 -11.44 22.68
N GLN A 223 17.56 -10.48 22.68
CA GLN A 223 17.66 -9.39 23.67
C GLN A 223 17.37 -8.04 23.02
N LYS A 224 17.01 -7.07 23.85
CA LYS A 224 16.93 -5.66 23.49
C LYS A 224 18.34 -5.08 23.38
N ILE A 225 18.55 -4.20 22.41
CA ILE A 225 19.82 -3.54 22.13
C ILE A 225 19.64 -2.03 22.32
N SER A 226 20.34 -1.45 23.28
CA SER A 226 20.20 -0.01 23.61
C SER A 226 21.54 0.74 23.58
N ALA A 227 22.62 0.11 24.05
CA ALA A 227 23.93 0.74 24.10
C ALA A 227 24.74 0.44 22.84
N LEU A 228 25.46 1.44 22.33
CA LEU A 228 26.35 1.26 21.18
C LEU A 228 27.46 0.24 21.46
N SER A 229 27.99 0.20 22.69
CA SER A 229 29.05 -0.73 23.10
C SER A 229 28.69 -2.20 22.88
N GLU A 230 27.40 -2.55 22.95
CA GLU A 230 26.93 -3.93 22.75
C GLU A 230 27.09 -4.40 21.29
N VAL A 231 26.93 -3.51 20.33
CA VAL A 231 26.93 -3.86 18.89
C VAL A 231 28.16 -3.33 18.15
N LEU A 232 28.93 -2.43 18.73
CA LEU A 232 30.08 -1.82 18.07
C LEU A 232 31.08 -2.85 17.49
N PRO A 233 31.46 -3.93 18.21
CA PRO A 233 32.38 -4.91 17.66
C PRO A 233 31.86 -5.62 16.41
N VAL A 234 30.55 -5.89 16.33
CA VAL A 234 29.96 -6.53 15.14
C VAL A 234 29.81 -5.52 14.02
N LEU A 235 29.46 -4.26 14.29
CA LEU A 235 29.38 -3.20 13.28
C LEU A 235 30.73 -2.97 12.61
N GLU A 236 31.82 -2.91 13.37
CA GLU A 236 33.18 -2.75 12.82
C GLU A 236 33.57 -3.92 11.91
N LYS A 237 33.30 -5.16 12.32
CA LYS A 237 33.60 -6.34 11.52
C LYS A 237 32.80 -6.39 10.22
N VAL A 238 31.50 -6.06 10.25
CA VAL A 238 30.63 -6.05 9.07
C VAL A 238 30.99 -4.89 8.14
N ALA A 239 31.34 -3.72 8.69
CA ALA A 239 31.81 -2.59 7.91
C ALA A 239 33.12 -2.91 7.17
N GLN A 240 34.07 -3.61 7.81
CA GLN A 240 35.29 -4.10 7.17
C GLN A 240 35.00 -5.07 6.02
N ALA A 241 33.94 -5.88 6.15
CA ALA A 241 33.49 -6.75 5.07
C ALA A 241 32.75 -6.02 3.93
N SER A 242 32.50 -4.72 4.07
CA SER A 242 31.77 -3.89 3.10
C SER A 242 30.40 -4.45 2.71
N LYS A 243 29.69 -5.06 3.65
CA LYS A 243 28.36 -5.66 3.47
C LYS A 243 27.32 -4.93 4.34
N PRO A 244 26.07 -4.87 3.91
CA PRO A 244 24.99 -4.34 4.75
C PRO A 244 24.66 -5.27 5.90
N LEU A 245 24.06 -4.69 6.96
CA LEU A 245 23.65 -5.41 8.15
C LEU A 245 22.16 -5.21 8.44
N LEU A 246 21.43 -6.31 8.58
CA LEU A 246 20.12 -6.33 9.22
C LEU A 246 20.28 -6.75 10.68
N ILE A 247 19.67 -6.01 11.61
CA ILE A 247 19.56 -6.39 13.02
C ILE A 247 18.11 -6.78 13.30
N ILE A 248 17.91 -8.03 13.73
CA ILE A 248 16.63 -8.53 14.25
C ILE A 248 16.80 -8.74 15.75
N ALA A 249 16.12 -7.92 16.56
CA ALA A 249 16.25 -7.96 18.02
C ALA A 249 14.88 -7.79 18.69
N GLU A 250 14.80 -8.07 19.99
CA GLU A 250 13.57 -7.79 20.74
C GLU A 250 13.13 -6.33 20.58
N ASP A 251 14.08 -5.41 20.70
CA ASP A 251 13.97 -4.01 20.32
C ASP A 251 15.36 -3.43 20.05
N VAL A 252 15.44 -2.34 19.26
CA VAL A 252 16.66 -1.56 19.08
C VAL A 252 16.33 -0.11 19.33
N GLU A 253 16.99 0.50 20.34
CA GLU A 253 16.67 1.87 20.76
C GLU A 253 17.93 2.64 21.21
N GLY A 254 17.74 3.84 21.73
CA GLY A 254 18.78 4.64 22.37
C GLY A 254 19.96 4.96 21.45
N GLU A 255 21.18 4.82 22.00
CA GLU A 255 22.43 5.15 21.31
C GLU A 255 22.70 4.21 20.13
N ALA A 256 22.37 2.92 20.25
CA ALA A 256 22.54 1.94 19.19
C ALA A 256 21.70 2.33 17.96
N LEU A 257 20.40 2.61 18.12
CA LEU A 257 19.52 3.02 17.01
C LEU A 257 19.99 4.34 16.38
N SER A 258 20.31 5.34 17.21
CA SER A 258 20.76 6.65 16.72
C SER A 258 22.02 6.54 15.88
N THR A 259 22.96 5.70 16.28
CA THR A 259 24.22 5.47 15.54
C THR A 259 23.97 4.78 14.20
N LEU A 260 23.11 3.75 14.17
CA LEU A 260 22.74 3.08 12.92
C LEU A 260 22.09 4.04 11.92
N VAL A 261 21.12 4.85 12.40
CA VAL A 261 20.42 5.86 11.59
C VAL A 261 21.40 6.90 11.03
N VAL A 262 22.27 7.46 11.87
CA VAL A 262 23.24 8.48 11.43
C VAL A 262 24.20 7.92 10.38
N ASN A 263 24.73 6.72 10.58
CA ASN A 263 25.63 6.08 9.61
C ASN A 263 24.91 5.76 8.29
N ARG A 264 23.66 5.31 8.36
CA ARG A 264 22.83 5.08 7.18
C ARG A 264 22.61 6.39 6.39
N MET A 265 22.19 7.47 7.07
CA MET A 265 21.97 8.77 6.44
C MET A 265 23.24 9.37 5.80
N ARG A 266 24.40 9.13 6.41
CA ARG A 266 25.70 9.55 5.86
C ARG A 266 26.21 8.66 4.73
N GLY A 267 25.54 7.54 4.45
CA GLY A 267 26.00 6.56 3.45
C GLY A 267 27.29 5.82 3.84
N THR A 268 27.71 5.90 5.10
CA THR A 268 28.95 5.27 5.57
C THR A 268 28.77 3.78 5.89
N PHE A 269 27.57 3.38 6.31
CA PHE A 269 27.26 1.99 6.61
C PHE A 269 25.77 1.69 6.31
N ALA A 270 25.55 0.76 5.39
CA ALA A 270 24.22 0.30 5.04
C ALA A 270 23.69 -0.64 6.13
N SER A 271 22.67 -0.23 6.85
CA SER A 271 22.07 -1.02 7.91
C SER A 271 20.59 -0.76 8.07
N ALA A 272 19.89 -1.72 8.69
CA ALA A 272 18.51 -1.59 9.14
C ALA A 272 18.31 -2.38 10.42
N ALA A 273 17.29 -2.00 11.18
CA ALA A 273 16.87 -2.70 12.39
C ALA A 273 15.37 -2.94 12.38
N VAL A 274 14.98 -4.16 12.78
CA VAL A 274 13.58 -4.59 12.90
C VAL A 274 13.36 -5.29 14.24
N LYS A 275 12.10 -5.26 14.71
CA LYS A 275 11.74 -6.02 15.91
C LYS A 275 11.59 -7.50 15.58
N ALA A 276 11.99 -8.35 16.53
CA ALA A 276 11.78 -9.79 16.43
C ALA A 276 10.27 -10.12 16.40
N PRO A 277 9.85 -11.06 15.53
CA PRO A 277 8.45 -11.46 15.45
C PRO A 277 8.02 -12.28 16.68
N GLY A 278 6.75 -12.18 17.07
CA GLY A 278 6.17 -12.91 18.19
C GLY A 278 6.54 -12.38 19.56
N PHE A 279 6.14 -13.10 20.60
CA PHE A 279 6.36 -12.78 22.02
C PHE A 279 6.72 -14.06 22.80
N GLY A 280 7.47 -13.92 23.91
CA GLY A 280 7.84 -15.03 24.80
C GLY A 280 8.52 -16.18 24.06
N ASP A 281 8.11 -17.41 24.34
CA ASP A 281 8.72 -18.62 23.75
C ASP A 281 8.45 -18.73 22.25
N ARG A 282 7.35 -18.18 21.76
CA ARG A 282 7.07 -18.09 20.34
C ARG A 282 8.10 -17.21 19.62
N ARG A 283 8.51 -16.07 20.21
CA ARG A 283 9.60 -15.25 19.67
C ARG A 283 10.89 -16.03 19.54
N LYS A 284 11.26 -16.80 20.57
CA LYS A 284 12.46 -17.66 20.55
C LYS A 284 12.41 -18.66 19.40
N ALA A 285 11.27 -19.33 19.24
CA ALA A 285 11.07 -20.29 18.17
C ALA A 285 11.18 -19.67 16.78
N MET A 286 10.57 -18.48 16.58
CA MET A 286 10.65 -17.77 15.29
C MET A 286 12.07 -17.24 15.01
N LEU A 287 12.80 -16.75 16.01
CA LEU A 287 14.20 -16.36 15.84
C LEU A 287 15.07 -17.56 15.47
N GLN A 288 14.80 -18.75 16.03
CA GLN A 288 15.50 -19.98 15.66
C GLN A 288 15.18 -20.40 14.22
N ASP A 289 13.92 -20.24 13.77
CA ASP A 289 13.52 -20.52 12.40
C ASP A 289 14.26 -19.59 11.41
N ILE A 290 14.38 -18.29 11.74
CA ILE A 290 15.15 -17.31 10.95
C ILE A 290 16.65 -17.68 10.94
N ALA A 291 17.21 -18.09 12.08
CA ALA A 291 18.61 -18.49 12.19
C ALA A 291 18.93 -19.70 11.30
N ILE A 292 18.07 -20.71 11.32
CA ILE A 292 18.23 -21.91 10.47
C ILE A 292 18.11 -21.53 8.98
N LEU A 293 17.14 -20.70 8.61
CA LEU A 293 16.94 -20.25 7.23
C LEU A 293 18.15 -19.45 6.70
N THR A 294 18.79 -18.66 7.54
CA THR A 294 19.87 -17.76 7.14
C THR A 294 21.27 -18.29 7.43
N GLY A 295 21.37 -19.47 8.07
CA GLY A 295 22.63 -20.08 8.47
C GLY A 295 23.34 -19.33 9.61
N GLY A 296 22.60 -18.56 10.40
CA GLY A 296 23.09 -17.82 11.56
C GLY A 296 22.81 -18.51 12.88
N GLN A 297 23.09 -17.79 13.97
CA GLN A 297 22.83 -18.21 15.34
C GLN A 297 22.02 -17.15 16.10
N VAL A 298 21.11 -17.60 16.97
CA VAL A 298 20.39 -16.71 17.87
C VAL A 298 21.29 -16.33 19.03
N ILE A 299 21.55 -15.04 19.20
CA ILE A 299 22.34 -14.50 20.30
C ILE A 299 21.41 -14.22 21.46
N SER A 300 21.56 -14.96 22.55
CA SER A 300 20.79 -14.72 23.78
C SER A 300 21.59 -15.10 25.02
N ALA A 301 21.28 -14.47 26.15
CA ALA A 301 21.90 -14.78 27.43
C ALA A 301 21.63 -16.23 27.88
N GLU A 302 20.51 -16.81 27.46
CA GLU A 302 20.14 -18.19 27.79
C GLU A 302 21.08 -19.22 27.13
N VAL A 303 21.63 -18.90 25.96
CA VAL A 303 22.63 -19.74 25.28
C VAL A 303 24.07 -19.37 25.67
N GLY A 304 24.22 -18.42 26.59
CA GLY A 304 25.54 -17.96 27.08
C GLY A 304 26.31 -17.07 26.09
N LEU A 305 25.66 -16.60 25.02
CA LEU A 305 26.27 -15.73 24.01
C LEU A 305 25.99 -14.25 24.35
N LYS A 306 27.05 -13.44 24.31
CA LYS A 306 26.99 -11.99 24.51
C LYS A 306 27.20 -11.25 23.20
N LEU A 307 26.50 -10.13 23.02
CA LEU A 307 26.57 -9.30 21.82
C LEU A 307 28.01 -8.81 21.50
N GLU A 308 28.80 -8.51 22.54
CA GLU A 308 30.18 -8.02 22.38
C GLU A 308 31.16 -9.10 21.86
N GLN A 309 30.77 -10.38 21.95
CA GLN A 309 31.62 -11.53 21.57
C GLN A 309 31.28 -12.13 20.21
N ILE A 310 30.38 -11.49 19.45
CA ILE A 310 29.91 -12.00 18.17
C ILE A 310 31.02 -11.99 17.12
N ASP A 311 31.12 -13.08 16.39
CA ASP A 311 31.92 -13.16 15.17
C ASP A 311 31.03 -13.19 13.91
N ILE A 312 31.60 -12.79 12.77
CA ILE A 312 30.89 -12.78 11.46
C ILE A 312 30.33 -14.18 11.10
N SER A 313 31.01 -15.25 11.53
CA SER A 313 30.56 -16.63 11.32
C SER A 313 29.26 -16.98 12.05
N MET A 314 28.86 -16.23 13.07
CA MET A 314 27.61 -16.41 13.80
C MET A 314 26.45 -15.65 13.16
N LEU A 315 26.72 -14.73 12.24
CA LEU A 315 25.70 -13.95 11.55
C LEU A 315 25.03 -14.77 10.46
N GLY A 316 23.71 -14.65 10.38
CA GLY A 316 22.98 -15.14 9.22
C GLY A 316 23.34 -14.35 7.97
N LYS A 317 23.00 -14.89 6.80
CA LYS A 317 23.20 -14.22 5.50
C LYS A 317 21.97 -14.44 4.63
N ALA A 318 21.69 -13.46 3.77
CA ALA A 318 20.69 -13.57 2.73
C ALA A 318 21.15 -12.79 1.50
N ARG A 319 20.77 -13.27 0.32
CA ARG A 319 21.02 -12.57 -0.95
C ARG A 319 20.33 -11.22 -0.95
N ARG A 320 19.09 -11.17 -0.44
CA ARG A 320 18.31 -9.93 -0.39
C ARG A 320 17.41 -9.89 0.83
N VAL A 321 17.27 -8.70 1.41
CA VAL A 321 16.27 -8.42 2.43
C VAL A 321 15.47 -7.20 2.01
N VAL A 322 14.14 -7.30 2.05
CA VAL A 322 13.21 -6.21 1.79
C VAL A 322 12.41 -5.92 3.06
N ILE A 323 12.46 -4.68 3.52
CA ILE A 323 11.78 -4.27 4.75
C ILE A 323 10.85 -3.11 4.41
N SER A 324 9.56 -3.34 4.58
CA SER A 324 8.53 -2.30 4.50
C SER A 324 8.23 -1.73 5.89
N LYS A 325 7.22 -0.87 5.98
CA LYS A 325 6.74 -0.34 7.27
C LYS A 325 6.27 -1.45 8.23
N ASP A 326 5.67 -2.52 7.69
CA ASP A 326 4.98 -3.54 8.49
C ASP A 326 5.60 -4.93 8.38
N ASN A 327 6.41 -5.20 7.35
CA ASN A 327 6.92 -6.54 7.05
C ASN A 327 8.42 -6.54 6.75
N THR A 328 9.05 -7.68 7.03
CA THR A 328 10.42 -8.00 6.61
C THR A 328 10.41 -9.30 5.82
N THR A 329 10.92 -9.27 4.59
CA THR A 329 11.07 -10.43 3.70
C THR A 329 12.55 -10.76 3.53
N ILE A 330 12.92 -11.98 3.87
CA ILE A 330 14.26 -12.55 3.64
C ILE A 330 14.17 -13.43 2.40
N VAL A 331 14.97 -13.14 1.40
CA VAL A 331 15.01 -13.86 0.12
C VAL A 331 16.37 -14.54 -0.02
N ASP A 332 16.33 -15.83 -0.33
CA ASP A 332 17.52 -16.66 -0.55
C ASP A 332 18.48 -16.62 0.65
N GLY A 333 17.98 -17.14 1.79
CA GLY A 333 18.77 -17.30 3.00
C GLY A 333 19.87 -18.36 2.81
N ALA A 334 21.06 -18.09 3.35
CA ALA A 334 22.22 -18.96 3.19
C ALA A 334 22.23 -20.22 4.10
N GLY A 335 21.09 -20.55 4.71
CA GLY A 335 20.93 -21.75 5.53
C GLY A 335 21.03 -23.05 4.72
N ASN A 336 21.30 -24.15 5.42
CA ASN A 336 21.33 -25.45 4.77
C ASN A 336 19.89 -25.97 4.54
N LYS A 337 19.56 -26.33 3.31
CA LYS A 337 18.23 -26.87 2.92
C LYS A 337 17.80 -28.06 3.76
N ASN A 338 18.74 -28.93 4.11
CA ASN A 338 18.45 -30.13 4.93
C ASN A 338 18.04 -29.71 6.36
N ASP A 339 18.67 -28.66 6.91
CA ASP A 339 18.36 -28.18 8.26
C ASP A 339 17.00 -27.47 8.28
N VAL A 340 16.65 -26.71 7.23
CA VAL A 340 15.32 -26.14 7.03
C VAL A 340 14.26 -27.24 6.92
N ALA A 341 14.49 -28.28 6.12
CA ALA A 341 13.57 -29.41 5.97
C ALA A 341 13.41 -30.21 7.28
N ALA A 342 14.49 -30.38 8.03
CA ALA A 342 14.45 -31.01 9.35
C ALA A 342 13.61 -30.19 10.34
N ARG A 343 13.77 -28.85 10.33
CA ARG A 343 12.99 -27.95 11.18
C ARG A 343 11.51 -27.98 10.84
N VAL A 344 11.15 -27.98 9.57
CA VAL A 344 9.75 -28.14 9.12
C VAL A 344 9.17 -29.47 9.61
N THR A 345 9.95 -30.54 9.55
CA THR A 345 9.52 -31.87 10.04
C THR A 345 9.31 -31.89 11.56
N GLU A 346 10.17 -31.20 12.32
CA GLU A 346 10.05 -31.04 13.76
C GLU A 346 8.75 -30.30 14.12
N ILE A 347 8.49 -29.15 13.49
CA ILE A 347 7.26 -28.35 13.74
C ILE A 347 6.01 -29.15 13.37
N ARG A 348 6.03 -29.96 12.28
CA ARG A 348 4.90 -30.84 11.92
C ARG A 348 4.61 -31.88 13.00
N ARG A 349 5.63 -32.42 13.65
CA ARG A 349 5.44 -33.34 14.80
C ARG A 349 4.86 -32.60 16.01
N GLU A 350 5.25 -31.33 16.26
CA GLU A 350 4.64 -30.52 17.30
C GLU A 350 3.13 -30.30 17.02
N ILE A 351 2.74 -30.06 15.74
CA ILE A 351 1.34 -29.93 15.32
C ILE A 351 0.53 -31.20 15.65
N GLU A 352 1.11 -32.38 15.43
CA GLU A 352 0.46 -33.67 15.71
C GLU A 352 0.27 -33.91 17.22
N ASN A 353 1.18 -33.37 18.05
CA ASN A 353 1.22 -33.62 19.48
C ASN A 353 0.52 -32.54 20.34
N THR A 354 0.09 -31.43 19.74
CA THR A 354 -0.57 -30.35 20.50
C THR A 354 -2.07 -30.58 20.63
N ASP A 355 -2.59 -30.44 21.85
CA ASP A 355 -4.03 -30.49 22.15
C ASP A 355 -4.72 -29.13 21.99
N SER A 356 -3.95 -28.03 21.83
CA SER A 356 -4.45 -26.68 21.69
C SER A 356 -4.67 -26.32 20.22
N ASP A 357 -5.91 -26.03 19.84
CA ASP A 357 -6.25 -25.59 18.48
C ASP A 357 -5.55 -24.29 18.11
N TRP A 358 -5.39 -23.37 19.07
CA TRP A 358 -4.66 -22.12 18.85
C TRP A 358 -3.17 -22.35 18.60
N ASP A 359 -2.50 -23.22 19.39
CA ASP A 359 -1.09 -23.55 19.18
C ASP A 359 -0.91 -24.28 17.85
N ARG A 360 -1.84 -25.18 17.50
CA ARG A 360 -1.85 -25.87 16.20
C ARG A 360 -1.88 -24.89 15.05
N GLU A 361 -2.76 -23.89 15.09
CA GLU A 361 -2.84 -22.85 14.06
C GLU A 361 -1.51 -22.08 13.94
N LYS A 362 -0.92 -21.68 15.07
CA LYS A 362 0.35 -20.95 15.08
C LYS A 362 1.57 -21.77 14.63
N LEU A 363 1.58 -23.04 14.89
CA LEU A 363 2.58 -23.96 14.35
C LEU A 363 2.40 -24.16 12.83
N GLN A 364 1.16 -24.25 12.35
CA GLN A 364 0.87 -24.31 10.91
C GLN A 364 1.33 -23.06 10.18
N GLU A 365 1.12 -21.86 10.74
CA GLU A 365 1.66 -20.59 10.19
C GLU A 365 3.20 -20.65 10.06
N ARG A 366 3.90 -21.18 11.06
CA ARG A 366 5.37 -21.30 11.02
C ARG A 366 5.83 -22.26 9.93
N VAL A 367 5.15 -23.41 9.79
CA VAL A 367 5.44 -24.37 8.70
C VAL A 367 5.23 -23.70 7.35
N ALA A 368 4.11 -22.99 7.16
CA ALA A 368 3.80 -22.31 5.91
C ALA A 368 4.89 -21.28 5.54
N LYS A 369 5.35 -20.49 6.52
CA LYS A 369 6.42 -19.49 6.31
C LYS A 369 7.78 -20.12 5.97
N LEU A 370 8.13 -21.26 6.57
CA LEU A 370 9.41 -21.93 6.32
C LEU A 370 9.40 -22.78 5.04
N ALA A 371 8.28 -23.49 4.78
CA ALA A 371 8.17 -24.45 3.67
C ALA A 371 7.69 -23.79 2.37
N GLY A 372 6.97 -22.66 2.44
CA GLY A 372 6.40 -21.97 1.28
C GLY A 372 7.45 -21.32 0.37
N GLY A 373 8.59 -20.93 0.93
CA GLY A 373 9.63 -20.23 0.18
C GLY A 373 9.18 -18.85 -0.31
N VAL A 374 9.96 -18.29 -1.23
CA VAL A 374 9.69 -17.01 -1.88
C VAL A 374 9.70 -17.23 -3.40
N CYS A 375 8.67 -16.73 -4.07
CA CYS A 375 8.66 -16.58 -5.52
C CYS A 375 9.12 -15.16 -5.87
N VAL A 376 10.18 -15.06 -6.64
CA VAL A 376 10.69 -13.79 -7.16
C VAL A 376 10.23 -13.65 -8.61
N ILE A 377 9.42 -12.63 -8.89
CA ILE A 377 9.06 -12.25 -10.26
C ILE A 377 10.12 -11.25 -10.73
N LYS A 378 10.95 -11.68 -11.68
CA LYS A 378 11.93 -10.83 -12.33
C LYS A 378 11.24 -10.09 -13.48
N VAL A 379 11.27 -8.76 -13.43
CA VAL A 379 10.67 -7.90 -14.45
C VAL A 379 11.75 -7.14 -15.20
N GLY A 380 11.69 -7.23 -16.54
CA GLY A 380 12.56 -6.49 -17.43
C GLY A 380 11.78 -5.72 -18.49
N ALA A 381 12.37 -4.62 -18.95
CA ALA A 381 11.78 -3.76 -19.96
C ALA A 381 12.87 -3.10 -20.82
N HIS A 382 12.45 -2.45 -21.92
CA HIS A 382 13.40 -1.74 -22.80
C HIS A 382 13.80 -0.37 -22.27
N THR A 383 12.99 0.24 -21.43
CA THR A 383 13.24 1.56 -20.84
C THR A 383 12.96 1.54 -19.34
N GLU A 384 13.62 2.43 -18.59
CA GLU A 384 13.41 2.58 -17.15
C GLU A 384 11.95 2.99 -16.81
N VAL A 385 11.32 3.81 -17.65
CA VAL A 385 9.93 4.22 -17.49
C VAL A 385 8.99 3.02 -17.61
N GLU A 386 9.17 2.18 -18.64
CA GLU A 386 8.39 0.96 -18.83
C GLU A 386 8.63 -0.04 -17.69
N LEU A 387 9.86 -0.15 -17.22
CA LEU A 387 10.22 -1.04 -16.12
C LEU A 387 9.49 -0.68 -14.83
N LYS A 388 9.50 0.59 -14.45
CA LYS A 388 8.80 1.10 -13.26
C LYS A 388 7.30 0.89 -13.36
N GLU A 389 6.71 1.18 -14.51
CA GLU A 389 5.28 0.99 -14.76
C GLU A 389 4.87 -0.48 -14.64
N LYS A 390 5.61 -1.41 -15.28
CA LYS A 390 5.36 -2.85 -15.19
C LYS A 390 5.50 -3.38 -13.76
N LYS A 391 6.50 -2.88 -13.05
CA LYS A 391 6.75 -3.28 -11.66
C LYS A 391 5.57 -2.87 -10.76
N HIS A 392 5.07 -1.63 -10.84
CA HIS A 392 3.91 -1.18 -10.08
C HIS A 392 2.67 -2.03 -10.38
N ARG A 393 2.37 -2.29 -11.65
CA ARG A 393 1.24 -3.15 -12.02
C ARG A 393 1.34 -4.57 -11.46
N LEU A 394 2.54 -5.15 -11.46
CA LEU A 394 2.78 -6.47 -10.85
C LEU A 394 2.49 -6.46 -9.35
N GLU A 395 2.93 -5.43 -8.65
CA GLU A 395 2.76 -5.29 -7.20
C GLU A 395 1.31 -5.09 -6.81
N ASP A 396 0.58 -4.25 -7.54
CA ASP A 396 -0.86 -4.06 -7.37
C ASP A 396 -1.62 -5.37 -7.60
N ALA A 397 -1.29 -6.10 -8.67
CA ALA A 397 -1.92 -7.37 -8.98
C ALA A 397 -1.62 -8.48 -7.94
N ILE A 398 -0.41 -8.53 -7.39
CA ILE A 398 -0.08 -9.44 -6.27
C ILE A 398 -0.92 -9.08 -5.04
N SER A 399 -1.02 -7.79 -4.71
CA SER A 399 -1.76 -7.29 -3.55
C SER A 399 -3.27 -7.55 -3.70
N ALA A 400 -3.85 -7.26 -4.88
CA ALA A 400 -5.24 -7.56 -5.20
C ALA A 400 -5.53 -9.07 -5.10
N THR A 401 -4.61 -9.90 -5.58
CA THR A 401 -4.74 -11.37 -5.49
C THR A 401 -4.74 -11.87 -4.05
N ARG A 402 -3.86 -11.33 -3.20
CA ARG A 402 -3.87 -11.63 -1.76
C ARG A 402 -5.17 -11.18 -1.09
N ALA A 403 -5.64 -9.97 -1.39
CA ALA A 403 -6.90 -9.46 -0.90
C ALA A 403 -8.10 -10.35 -1.29
N ALA A 404 -8.08 -10.91 -2.52
CA ALA A 404 -9.10 -11.85 -2.98
C ALA A 404 -9.05 -13.20 -2.25
N VAL A 405 -7.86 -13.70 -1.95
CA VAL A 405 -7.69 -14.94 -1.16
C VAL A 405 -8.16 -14.77 0.28
N GLU A 406 -7.95 -13.58 0.87
CA GLU A 406 -8.33 -13.27 2.26
C GLU A 406 -9.84 -13.12 2.45
N GLU A 407 -10.52 -12.30 1.65
CA GLU A 407 -11.93 -11.94 1.87
C GLU A 407 -12.88 -12.43 0.76
N GLY A 408 -12.35 -13.10 -0.28
CA GLY A 408 -13.12 -13.53 -1.43
C GLY A 408 -13.28 -12.44 -2.50
N ILE A 409 -14.13 -12.76 -3.48
CA ILE A 409 -14.37 -11.94 -4.67
C ILE A 409 -15.85 -11.62 -4.85
N VAL A 410 -16.11 -10.50 -5.53
CA VAL A 410 -17.43 -10.06 -5.99
C VAL A 410 -17.38 -9.77 -7.49
N VAL A 411 -18.52 -9.49 -8.10
CA VAL A 411 -18.61 -8.99 -9.47
C VAL A 411 -17.81 -7.70 -9.62
N GLY A 412 -17.00 -7.59 -10.65
CA GLY A 412 -16.10 -6.47 -10.89
C GLY A 412 -16.72 -5.31 -11.67
N GLY A 413 -15.84 -4.45 -12.20
CA GLY A 413 -16.24 -3.35 -13.07
C GLY A 413 -17.13 -2.30 -12.41
N GLY A 414 -17.10 -2.17 -11.08
CA GLY A 414 -17.95 -1.27 -10.31
C GLY A 414 -19.39 -1.76 -10.11
N ALA A 415 -19.79 -2.87 -10.69
CA ALA A 415 -21.15 -3.42 -10.60
C ALA A 415 -21.50 -3.86 -9.16
N ALA A 416 -20.53 -4.39 -8.40
CA ALA A 416 -20.73 -4.82 -7.01
C ALA A 416 -21.29 -3.70 -6.12
N LEU A 417 -20.76 -2.48 -6.24
CA LEU A 417 -21.24 -1.33 -5.46
C LEU A 417 -22.65 -0.92 -5.86
N VAL A 418 -22.97 -0.92 -7.17
CA VAL A 418 -24.32 -0.60 -7.68
C VAL A 418 -25.35 -1.61 -7.17
N HIS A 419 -25.02 -2.90 -7.18
CA HIS A 419 -25.92 -3.97 -6.67
C HIS A 419 -26.02 -3.94 -5.13
N ALA A 420 -24.90 -3.74 -4.43
CA ALA A 420 -24.87 -3.64 -2.96
C ALA A 420 -25.64 -2.42 -2.43
N ALA A 421 -25.78 -1.36 -3.24
CA ALA A 421 -26.55 -0.17 -2.88
C ALA A 421 -28.06 -0.46 -2.63
N SER A 422 -28.58 -1.61 -3.09
CA SER A 422 -29.92 -2.08 -2.73
C SER A 422 -30.10 -2.35 -1.22
N ALA A 423 -29.00 -2.61 -0.49
CA ALA A 423 -29.02 -2.72 0.98
C ALA A 423 -29.45 -1.41 1.67
N LEU A 424 -29.40 -0.27 0.96
CA LEU A 424 -29.82 1.04 1.45
C LEU A 424 -31.27 1.38 1.09
N ASP A 425 -32.05 0.42 0.62
CA ASP A 425 -33.47 0.65 0.32
C ASP A 425 -34.22 1.10 1.59
N ASN A 426 -35.20 2.00 1.40
CA ASN A 426 -35.92 2.68 2.47
C ASN A 426 -35.00 3.48 3.43
N ASP A 427 -33.84 3.95 2.95
CA ASP A 427 -32.89 4.78 3.69
C ASP A 427 -32.52 4.17 5.07
N LEU A 428 -32.46 2.85 5.17
CA LEU A 428 -32.24 2.08 6.41
C LEU A 428 -33.27 2.38 7.53
N GLY A 429 -34.44 2.92 7.18
CA GLY A 429 -35.48 3.34 8.13
C GLY A 429 -35.19 4.70 8.80
N PHE A 430 -34.18 5.44 8.35
CA PHE A 430 -33.91 6.79 8.84
C PHE A 430 -34.78 7.83 8.15
N GLU A 431 -34.97 8.97 8.84
CA GLU A 431 -35.67 10.17 8.34
C GLU A 431 -34.73 11.39 8.42
N GLY A 432 -35.16 12.52 7.80
CA GLY A 432 -34.40 13.78 7.83
C GLY A 432 -32.99 13.67 7.27
N ASP A 433 -32.03 14.33 7.92
CA ASP A 433 -30.66 14.45 7.42
C ASP A 433 -29.87 13.14 7.50
N ARG A 434 -30.24 12.21 8.39
CA ARG A 434 -29.66 10.85 8.40
C ARG A 434 -30.01 10.09 7.12
N ALA A 435 -31.27 10.17 6.69
CA ALA A 435 -31.70 9.58 5.42
C ALA A 435 -30.97 10.23 4.21
N VAL A 436 -30.72 11.56 4.27
CA VAL A 436 -29.92 12.24 3.27
C VAL A 436 -28.49 11.68 3.22
N GLY A 437 -27.86 11.44 4.37
CA GLY A 437 -26.55 10.80 4.45
C GLY A 437 -26.52 9.42 3.80
N VAL A 438 -27.54 8.60 4.02
CA VAL A 438 -27.70 7.28 3.38
C VAL A 438 -27.80 7.41 1.85
N ARG A 439 -28.67 8.31 1.37
CA ARG A 439 -28.85 8.54 -0.08
C ARG A 439 -27.60 9.09 -0.76
N LEU A 440 -26.80 9.88 -0.05
CA LEU A 440 -25.51 10.38 -0.51
C LEU A 440 -24.55 9.21 -0.83
N VAL A 441 -24.40 8.25 0.08
CA VAL A 441 -23.57 7.05 -0.13
C VAL A 441 -24.11 6.21 -1.28
N ARG A 442 -25.43 6.00 -1.33
CA ARG A 442 -26.08 5.27 -2.43
C ARG A 442 -25.70 5.86 -3.78
N LYS A 443 -25.75 7.19 -3.92
CA LYS A 443 -25.40 7.88 -5.16
C LYS A 443 -23.91 7.76 -5.47
N ALA A 444 -23.06 7.85 -4.45
CA ALA A 444 -21.61 7.71 -4.63
C ALA A 444 -21.21 6.31 -5.15
N CYS A 445 -21.95 5.25 -4.75
CA CYS A 445 -21.69 3.89 -5.23
C CYS A 445 -21.90 3.70 -6.75
N ASP A 446 -22.58 4.61 -7.42
CA ASP A 446 -22.76 4.60 -8.87
C ASP A 446 -21.51 5.09 -9.62
N GLU A 447 -20.71 5.95 -9.00
CA GLU A 447 -19.65 6.69 -9.66
C GLU A 447 -18.51 5.83 -10.23
N PRO A 448 -18.03 4.77 -9.56
CA PRO A 448 -17.00 3.91 -10.16
C PRO A 448 -17.43 3.30 -11.49
N LEU A 449 -18.61 2.66 -11.55
CA LEU A 449 -19.15 2.12 -12.80
C LEU A 449 -19.39 3.22 -13.84
N ARG A 450 -19.93 4.37 -13.41
CA ARG A 450 -20.17 5.51 -14.27
C ARG A 450 -18.88 5.95 -14.98
N TRP A 451 -17.78 6.13 -14.23
CA TRP A 451 -16.51 6.57 -14.80
C TRP A 451 -15.83 5.50 -15.65
N ILE A 452 -15.97 4.20 -15.31
CA ILE A 452 -15.52 3.11 -16.18
C ILE A 452 -16.22 3.18 -17.55
N ALA A 453 -17.53 3.43 -17.57
CA ALA A 453 -18.31 3.57 -18.79
C ALA A 453 -17.96 4.85 -19.57
N GLU A 454 -17.81 5.99 -18.89
CA GLU A 454 -17.41 7.28 -19.49
C GLU A 454 -16.03 7.18 -20.15
N ASN A 455 -15.04 6.57 -19.48
CA ASN A 455 -13.72 6.35 -20.03
C ASN A 455 -13.73 5.39 -21.24
N ALA A 456 -14.76 4.54 -21.33
CA ALA A 456 -14.99 3.67 -22.48
C ALA A 456 -15.80 4.35 -23.61
N GLY A 457 -16.22 5.61 -23.43
CA GLY A 457 -16.94 6.38 -24.44
C GLY A 457 -18.47 6.18 -24.42
N HIS A 458 -19.03 5.68 -23.31
CA HIS A 458 -20.45 5.47 -23.12
C HIS A 458 -21.06 6.49 -22.15
N GLU A 459 -22.38 6.71 -22.26
CA GLU A 459 -23.13 7.52 -21.31
C GLU A 459 -23.24 6.80 -19.95
N GLY A 460 -22.40 7.18 -18.99
CA GLY A 460 -22.23 6.46 -17.73
C GLY A 460 -23.51 6.28 -16.93
N TYR A 461 -24.37 7.30 -16.83
CA TYR A 461 -25.65 7.19 -16.10
C TYR A 461 -26.62 6.20 -16.76
N VAL A 462 -26.60 6.07 -18.09
CA VAL A 462 -27.40 5.08 -18.81
C VAL A 462 -26.90 3.67 -18.50
N VAL A 463 -25.58 3.48 -18.46
CA VAL A 463 -24.97 2.20 -18.10
C VAL A 463 -25.33 1.81 -16.66
N VAL A 464 -25.15 2.71 -15.69
CA VAL A 464 -25.51 2.47 -14.29
C VAL A 464 -26.98 2.09 -14.15
N SER A 465 -27.90 2.82 -14.82
CA SER A 465 -29.33 2.53 -14.76
C SER A 465 -29.67 1.12 -15.27
N LYS A 466 -29.01 0.69 -16.35
CA LYS A 466 -29.18 -0.67 -16.90
C LYS A 466 -28.64 -1.73 -15.94
N VAL A 467 -27.41 -1.56 -15.43
CA VAL A 467 -26.78 -2.53 -14.54
C VAL A 467 -27.58 -2.69 -13.23
N ARG A 468 -28.13 -1.59 -12.69
CA ARG A 468 -28.99 -1.65 -11.50
C ARG A 468 -30.21 -2.56 -11.66
N ALA A 469 -30.72 -2.72 -12.88
CA ALA A 469 -31.86 -3.59 -13.20
C ALA A 469 -31.46 -5.05 -13.53
N MET A 470 -30.16 -5.34 -13.59
CA MET A 470 -29.62 -6.67 -13.91
C MET A 470 -29.48 -7.54 -12.65
N LYS A 471 -29.14 -8.81 -12.86
CA LYS A 471 -28.88 -9.76 -11.76
C LYS A 471 -27.54 -9.45 -11.07
N PRO A 472 -27.33 -9.89 -9.82
CA PRO A 472 -26.15 -9.55 -9.01
C PRO A 472 -24.77 -9.85 -9.67
N ASN A 473 -24.69 -10.88 -10.53
CA ASN A 473 -23.45 -11.24 -11.22
C ASN A 473 -23.31 -10.60 -12.62
N GLU A 474 -24.34 -9.88 -13.06
CA GLU A 474 -24.37 -9.26 -14.38
C GLU A 474 -23.97 -7.78 -14.29
N GLY A 475 -23.36 -7.26 -15.34
CA GLY A 475 -22.93 -5.87 -15.41
C GLY A 475 -22.48 -5.48 -16.81
N PHE A 476 -21.80 -4.35 -16.92
CA PHE A 476 -21.23 -3.83 -18.14
C PHE A 476 -19.74 -4.16 -18.23
N ASN A 477 -19.35 -5.00 -19.19
CA ASN A 477 -17.96 -5.23 -19.53
C ASN A 477 -17.47 -4.11 -20.45
N ALA A 478 -16.71 -3.16 -19.90
CA ALA A 478 -16.22 -2.00 -20.64
C ALA A 478 -15.13 -2.35 -21.67
N TYR A 479 -14.49 -3.52 -21.56
CA TYR A 479 -13.53 -3.99 -22.57
C TYR A 479 -14.23 -4.45 -23.85
N SER A 480 -15.25 -5.32 -23.73
CA SER A 480 -16.04 -5.83 -24.85
C SER A 480 -17.26 -4.96 -25.19
N GLU A 481 -17.58 -3.95 -24.39
CA GLU A 481 -18.73 -3.04 -24.52
C GLU A 481 -20.08 -3.78 -24.50
N THR A 482 -20.16 -4.86 -23.73
CA THR A 482 -21.35 -5.72 -23.66
C THR A 482 -21.90 -5.80 -22.24
N TYR A 483 -23.21 -6.08 -22.15
CA TYR A 483 -23.88 -6.40 -20.88
C TYR A 483 -23.96 -7.90 -20.72
N THR A 484 -23.33 -8.46 -19.70
CA THR A 484 -23.13 -9.90 -19.57
C THR A 484 -22.97 -10.34 -18.12
N ASP A 485 -22.85 -11.66 -17.90
CA ASP A 485 -22.44 -12.24 -16.61
C ASP A 485 -20.92 -12.03 -16.44
N LEU A 486 -20.56 -10.97 -15.72
CA LEU A 486 -19.17 -10.54 -15.53
C LEU A 486 -18.33 -11.59 -14.80
N VAL A 487 -18.95 -12.34 -13.88
CA VAL A 487 -18.22 -13.38 -13.11
C VAL A 487 -17.77 -14.51 -14.06
N LYS A 488 -18.61 -14.89 -15.04
CA LYS A 488 -18.23 -15.87 -16.05
C LYS A 488 -17.17 -15.39 -17.02
N GLU A 489 -17.11 -14.09 -17.26
CA GLU A 489 -16.07 -13.47 -18.10
C GLU A 489 -14.78 -13.15 -17.34
N GLY A 490 -14.69 -13.51 -16.05
CA GLY A 490 -13.52 -13.25 -15.22
C GLY A 490 -13.38 -11.79 -14.78
N VAL A 491 -14.43 -10.96 -14.96
CA VAL A 491 -14.43 -9.56 -14.47
C VAL A 491 -14.90 -9.55 -13.03
N ILE A 492 -13.94 -9.70 -12.12
CA ILE A 492 -14.16 -9.90 -10.67
C ILE A 492 -13.22 -9.00 -9.87
N ASP A 493 -13.70 -8.49 -8.74
CA ASP A 493 -12.94 -7.63 -7.84
C ASP A 493 -12.81 -8.27 -6.44
N PRO A 494 -11.67 -8.09 -5.73
CA PRO A 494 -11.56 -8.50 -4.35
C PRO A 494 -12.51 -7.70 -3.45
N VAL A 495 -13.22 -8.40 -2.56
CA VAL A 495 -14.13 -7.76 -1.59
C VAL A 495 -13.38 -6.76 -0.72
N LYS A 496 -12.20 -7.14 -0.24
CA LYS A 496 -11.35 -6.28 0.61
C LYS A 496 -11.03 -4.95 -0.07
N VAL A 497 -10.69 -4.97 -1.37
CA VAL A 497 -10.40 -3.76 -2.16
C VAL A 497 -11.64 -2.86 -2.24
N THR A 498 -12.76 -3.40 -2.71
CA THR A 498 -14.00 -2.64 -2.92
C THR A 498 -14.53 -2.04 -1.60
N ARG A 499 -14.52 -2.84 -0.52
CA ARG A 499 -14.98 -2.43 0.80
C ARG A 499 -14.07 -1.36 1.43
N SER A 500 -12.74 -1.55 1.34
CA SER A 500 -11.78 -0.59 1.90
C SER A 500 -11.81 0.74 1.15
N ALA A 501 -11.94 0.71 -0.17
CA ALA A 501 -12.12 1.92 -0.97
C ALA A 501 -13.34 2.73 -0.52
N LEU A 502 -14.49 2.08 -0.31
CA LEU A 502 -15.71 2.72 0.18
C LEU A 502 -15.54 3.28 1.60
N ALA A 503 -14.98 2.49 2.52
CA ALA A 503 -14.81 2.87 3.92
C ALA A 503 -13.85 4.06 4.08
N ASN A 504 -12.70 4.03 3.39
CA ASN A 504 -11.71 5.11 3.45
C ASN A 504 -12.25 6.40 2.81
N ALA A 505 -12.94 6.30 1.68
CA ALA A 505 -13.60 7.43 1.03
C ALA A 505 -14.63 8.10 1.96
N ALA A 506 -15.47 7.30 2.60
CA ALA A 506 -16.51 7.78 3.51
C ALA A 506 -15.93 8.41 4.78
N SER A 507 -14.86 7.84 5.34
CA SER A 507 -14.18 8.38 6.51
C SER A 507 -13.69 9.81 6.27
N ILE A 508 -13.01 10.05 5.16
CA ILE A 508 -12.50 11.38 4.80
C ILE A 508 -13.65 12.31 4.41
N ALA A 509 -14.64 11.85 3.63
CA ALA A 509 -15.80 12.65 3.28
C ALA A 509 -16.59 13.11 4.51
N ALA A 510 -16.78 12.24 5.50
CA ALA A 510 -17.45 12.56 6.76
C ALA A 510 -16.69 13.64 7.56
N MET A 511 -15.35 13.55 7.64
CA MET A 511 -14.52 14.58 8.26
C MET A 511 -14.62 15.91 7.49
N PHE A 512 -14.56 15.84 6.17
CA PHE A 512 -14.67 17.01 5.31
C PHE A 512 -16.00 17.75 5.50
N ILE A 513 -17.11 17.02 5.50
CA ILE A 513 -18.48 17.57 5.69
C ILE A 513 -18.63 18.24 7.07
N THR A 514 -17.95 17.74 8.10
CA THR A 514 -17.98 18.28 9.46
C THR A 514 -16.95 19.40 9.71
N THR A 515 -16.12 19.75 8.72
CA THR A 515 -15.13 20.81 8.85
C THR A 515 -15.77 22.19 8.71
N GLU A 516 -15.47 23.11 9.65
CA GLU A 516 -15.98 24.47 9.69
C GLU A 516 -14.90 25.53 9.44
N ALA A 517 -13.65 25.25 9.86
CA ALA A 517 -12.56 26.21 9.77
C ALA A 517 -11.28 25.55 9.24
N LEU A 518 -10.53 26.30 8.45
CA LEU A 518 -9.18 25.98 8.00
C LEU A 518 -8.16 26.86 8.71
N VAL A 519 -7.05 26.26 9.12
CA VAL A 519 -5.91 26.95 9.71
C VAL A 519 -4.66 26.57 8.94
N PHE A 520 -4.06 27.49 8.22
CA PHE A 520 -2.86 27.25 7.41
C PHE A 520 -1.83 28.37 7.56
N GLU A 521 -0.60 28.12 7.14
CA GLU A 521 0.46 29.12 7.17
C GLU A 521 0.20 30.19 6.11
N THR A 522 0.32 31.47 6.51
CA THR A 522 0.22 32.58 5.54
C THR A 522 1.41 32.48 4.58
N PRO A 523 1.18 32.40 3.26
CA PRO A 523 2.28 32.46 2.31
C PRO A 523 3.10 33.74 2.52
N GLU A 524 4.42 33.62 2.59
CA GLU A 524 5.29 34.81 2.58
C GLU A 524 5.17 35.46 1.20
N GLU A 525 4.70 36.69 1.16
CA GLU A 525 4.81 37.50 -0.05
C GLU A 525 6.30 37.57 -0.39
N LYS A 526 6.71 36.99 -1.50
CA LYS A 526 8.01 37.28 -2.10
C LYS A 526 8.02 38.74 -2.40
N LYS A 527 8.63 39.57 -1.53
CA LYS A 527 8.98 40.93 -1.87
C LYS A 527 9.89 40.84 -3.08
N ASP A 528 9.36 41.23 -4.24
CA ASP A 528 10.21 41.54 -5.39
C ASP A 528 11.18 42.63 -4.91
N GLU A 529 12.38 42.24 -4.59
CA GLU A 529 13.52 43.14 -4.48
C GLU A 529 13.77 43.69 -5.89
N ALA A 530 13.01 44.73 -6.23
CA ALA A 530 13.36 45.59 -7.34
C ALA A 530 14.70 46.24 -6.97
N ALA A 531 15.76 45.60 -7.40
CA ALA A 531 17.14 46.05 -7.28
C ALA A 531 17.30 47.34 -8.09
N GLY A 532 17.00 48.44 -7.47
CA GLY A 532 17.42 49.76 -7.89
C GLY A 532 18.90 50.00 -7.55
N HIS A 533 19.80 49.38 -8.25
CA HIS A 533 21.20 49.84 -8.29
C HIS A 533 21.36 50.88 -9.40
N GLY A 534 21.02 52.11 -9.05
CA GLY A 534 21.47 53.28 -9.80
C GLY A 534 22.98 53.48 -9.62
N HIS A 535 23.77 53.08 -10.58
CA HIS A 535 25.16 53.52 -10.70
C HIS A 535 25.18 54.95 -11.22
N SER A 536 25.39 55.89 -10.31
CA SER A 536 25.77 57.27 -10.65
C SER A 536 27.23 57.28 -11.02
N HIS A 537 27.55 57.45 -12.31
CA HIS A 537 28.89 57.85 -12.77
C HIS A 537 29.01 59.38 -12.70
N GLY A 538 29.75 59.85 -11.71
CA GLY A 538 30.24 61.23 -11.69
C GLY A 538 31.48 61.37 -12.58
N PRO A 539 31.61 62.42 -13.39
CA PRO A 539 32.82 62.67 -14.19
C PRO A 539 33.88 63.39 -13.34
N GLY A 540 34.96 62.63 -13.00
CA GLY A 540 36.15 63.23 -12.41
C GLY A 540 37.12 63.71 -13.52
N GLY A 541 37.36 65.04 -13.56
CA GLY A 541 38.27 65.68 -14.50
C GLY A 541 39.75 65.37 -14.20
N HIS A 542 40.51 65.30 -15.27
CA HIS A 542 41.97 65.26 -15.27
C HIS A 542 42.59 66.64 -15.09
N SER A 543 43.65 66.73 -14.31
CA SER A 543 44.80 67.58 -14.61
C SER A 543 46.04 67.07 -13.91
N HIS A 544 47.11 66.95 -14.73
CA HIS A 544 48.54 66.67 -14.55
C HIS A 544 48.99 65.25 -14.30
#